data_6bdbec312c8f3cccac15abf47c33da00
#
_entry.id   6bdbec312c8f3cccac15abf47c33da00
#
_cell.length_a   1.000
_cell.length_b   1.000
_cell.length_c   1.000
_cell.angle_alpha   90.00
_cell.angle_beta   90.00
_cell.angle_gamma   90.00
#
_symmetry.space_group_name_H-M   'P 1'
#
loop_
_entity.id
_entity.type
_entity.pdbx_description
1 polymer ?
#
loop_
_entity_poly.entity_id
_entity_poly.type
_entity_poly.pdbx_seq_one_letter_code
_entity_poly.pdbx_strand_id
1 'polypeptide(L)'
;SDPWKAFQGLAGKTIVLTINSKPEKTGSRDILIKPEDGEQTLRYRAWIENNRKKVDAATNGKVGYIYVPSTGIDGQTDLYMQFMGQLEKEALIIDERFNSGGQIPDRFIELLNRKLYNYWARNGFEDWHTPFIGHFGPKVMLINGWSGSGGDAFPAYFKAAGLGKLVGKRTWGGLVGISGAPGLIDGGYVTAPSFGYRELNGELGIEGYGVDPDFDVENYPHELAKGNDQQLNKAIDLMLEALKNNPPKKPGKVKYPDKSK
;
A
#
# COMPACT_ATOMS: atom_id res chain seq x y z
N SER A 1 -26.06 18.55 27.47
CA SER A 1 -25.48 17.30 27.99
C SER A 1 -24.35 16.86 27.10
N ASP A 2 -23.27 16.42 27.70
CA ASP A 2 -22.09 15.88 27.00
C ASP A 2 -22.45 14.50 26.45
N PRO A 3 -22.50 14.31 25.11
CA PRO A 3 -22.83 13.01 24.52
C PRO A 3 -21.77 11.94 24.83
N TRP A 4 -20.50 12.31 24.98
CA TRP A 4 -19.41 11.38 25.28
C TRP A 4 -19.57 10.70 26.64
N LYS A 5 -20.17 11.40 27.61
CA LYS A 5 -20.45 10.82 28.91
C LYS A 5 -21.43 9.64 28.85
N ALA A 6 -22.35 9.66 27.88
CA ALA A 6 -23.29 8.56 27.65
C ALA A 6 -22.64 7.31 27.09
N PHE A 7 -21.45 7.41 26.47
CA PHE A 7 -20.72 6.29 25.88
C PHE A 7 -19.64 5.68 26.79
N GLN A 8 -19.44 6.24 28.00
CA GLN A 8 -18.44 5.71 28.93
C GLN A 8 -18.68 4.22 29.25
N GLY A 9 -17.64 3.38 29.13
CA GLY A 9 -17.69 1.95 29.39
C GLY A 9 -18.51 1.13 28.37
N LEU A 10 -18.88 1.71 27.23
CA LEU A 10 -19.63 1.04 26.16
C LEU A 10 -18.77 0.62 24.98
N ALA A 11 -17.48 0.94 24.96
CA ALA A 11 -16.59 0.53 23.91
C ALA A 11 -16.61 -1.00 23.68
N GLY A 12 -16.66 -1.41 22.43
CA GLY A 12 -16.76 -2.82 22.03
C GLY A 12 -18.13 -3.47 22.24
N LYS A 13 -19.12 -2.78 22.84
CA LYS A 13 -20.46 -3.32 23.07
C LYS A 13 -21.43 -2.83 22.01
N THR A 14 -22.26 -3.72 21.48
CA THR A 14 -23.34 -3.31 20.58
C THR A 14 -24.46 -2.65 21.39
N ILE A 15 -24.81 -1.41 21.02
CA ILE A 15 -25.86 -0.62 21.68
C ILE A 15 -26.87 -0.12 20.64
N VAL A 16 -28.08 0.18 21.11
CA VAL A 16 -29.12 0.86 20.31
C VAL A 16 -29.01 2.36 20.55
N LEU A 17 -28.93 3.13 19.49
CA LEU A 17 -28.94 4.57 19.51
C LEU A 17 -30.17 5.08 18.77
N THR A 18 -31.05 5.79 19.45
CA THR A 18 -32.22 6.46 18.86
C THR A 18 -31.78 7.80 18.28
N ILE A 19 -31.92 7.98 16.98
CA ILE A 19 -31.49 9.20 16.26
C ILE A 19 -32.67 9.85 15.52
N ASN A 20 -32.59 11.17 15.36
CA ASN A 20 -33.48 11.94 14.50
C ASN A 20 -32.72 13.10 13.87
N SER A 21 -33.15 13.54 12.68
CA SER A 21 -32.64 14.75 11.99
C SER A 21 -33.12 16.06 12.67
N LYS A 22 -34.14 15.98 13.51
CA LYS A 22 -34.68 17.10 14.28
C LYS A 22 -34.63 16.77 15.78
N PRO A 23 -34.57 17.77 16.68
CA PRO A 23 -34.53 17.56 18.12
C PRO A 23 -35.93 17.22 18.70
N GLU A 24 -36.58 16.20 18.13
CA GLU A 24 -37.90 15.72 18.52
C GLU A 24 -37.98 14.19 18.47
N LYS A 25 -38.92 13.60 19.23
CA LYS A 25 -39.07 12.12 19.22
C LYS A 25 -39.86 11.61 18.03
N THR A 26 -40.76 12.40 17.47
CA THR A 26 -41.57 12.01 16.31
C THR A 26 -40.66 11.85 15.08
N GLY A 27 -40.67 10.66 14.45
CA GLY A 27 -39.82 10.35 13.30
C GLY A 27 -38.42 9.92 13.68
N SER A 28 -38.13 9.67 14.96
CA SER A 28 -36.88 9.03 15.36
C SER A 28 -36.80 7.57 14.88
N ARG A 29 -35.60 7.10 14.74
CA ARG A 29 -35.30 5.70 14.38
C ARG A 29 -34.16 5.14 15.22
N ASP A 30 -34.19 3.85 15.45
CA ASP A 30 -33.16 3.13 16.17
C ASP A 30 -32.10 2.61 15.19
N ILE A 31 -30.85 2.80 15.56
CA ILE A 31 -29.69 2.22 14.87
C ILE A 31 -28.83 1.43 15.86
N LEU A 32 -28.26 0.34 15.38
CA LEU A 32 -27.26 -0.42 16.12
C LEU A 32 -25.89 0.18 15.83
N ILE A 33 -25.14 0.50 16.88
CA ILE A 33 -23.75 0.94 16.78
C ILE A 33 -22.89 0.16 17.76
N LYS A 34 -21.60 0.12 17.49
CA LYS A 34 -20.58 -0.41 18.38
C LYS A 34 -19.55 0.69 18.60
N PRO A 35 -19.59 1.40 19.76
CA PRO A 35 -18.59 2.41 20.09
C PRO A 35 -17.19 1.79 20.16
N GLU A 36 -16.19 2.54 19.72
CA GLU A 36 -14.77 2.16 19.78
C GLU A 36 -14.04 3.06 20.79
N ASP A 37 -12.93 2.55 21.35
CA ASP A 37 -12.11 3.30 22.32
C ASP A 37 -11.35 4.47 21.68
N GLY A 38 -11.13 4.42 20.37
CA GLY A 38 -10.41 5.46 19.64
C GLY A 38 -10.74 5.47 18.16
N GLU A 39 -10.46 6.60 17.53
CA GLU A 39 -10.74 6.82 16.10
C GLU A 39 -9.53 6.53 15.20
N GLN A 40 -8.36 6.28 15.73
CA GLN A 40 -7.12 6.20 14.96
C GLN A 40 -7.20 5.16 13.84
N THR A 41 -7.65 3.95 14.14
CA THR A 41 -7.80 2.89 13.13
C THR A 41 -8.84 3.24 12.07
N LEU A 42 -9.95 3.90 12.47
CA LEU A 42 -10.99 4.33 11.53
C LEU A 42 -10.49 5.44 10.61
N ARG A 43 -9.79 6.44 11.18
CA ARG A 43 -9.18 7.55 10.41
C ARG A 43 -8.12 7.05 9.47
N TYR A 44 -7.29 6.12 9.92
CA TYR A 44 -6.26 5.50 9.11
C TYR A 44 -6.83 4.74 7.91
N ARG A 45 -7.84 3.90 8.14
CA ARG A 45 -8.55 3.20 7.05
C ARG A 45 -9.25 4.16 6.10
N ALA A 46 -9.87 5.22 6.63
CA ALA A 46 -10.50 6.25 5.82
C ALA A 46 -9.48 7.00 4.95
N TRP A 47 -8.28 7.26 5.47
CA TRP A 47 -7.20 7.88 4.69
C TRP A 47 -6.75 6.99 3.53
N ILE A 48 -6.51 5.70 3.77
CA ILE A 48 -6.14 4.73 2.72
C ILE A 48 -7.22 4.67 1.64
N GLU A 49 -8.47 4.53 2.06
CA GLU A 49 -9.61 4.44 1.14
C GLU A 49 -9.83 5.74 0.35
N ASN A 50 -9.62 6.90 0.96
CA ASN A 50 -9.69 8.18 0.29
C ASN A 50 -8.58 8.33 -0.76
N ASN A 51 -7.36 7.87 -0.47
CA ASN A 51 -6.27 7.87 -1.45
C ASN A 51 -6.60 6.95 -2.63
N ARG A 52 -7.12 5.76 -2.35
CA ARG A 52 -7.56 4.82 -3.41
C ARG A 52 -8.63 5.45 -4.31
N LYS A 53 -9.64 6.11 -3.73
CA LYS A 53 -10.68 6.82 -4.47
C LYS A 53 -10.13 7.98 -5.29
N LYS A 54 -9.16 8.73 -4.76
CA LYS A 54 -8.50 9.82 -5.49
C LYS A 54 -7.77 9.29 -6.71
N VAL A 55 -6.98 8.22 -6.55
CA VAL A 55 -6.27 7.58 -7.67
C VAL A 55 -7.26 7.09 -8.72
N ASP A 56 -8.29 6.38 -8.30
CA ASP A 56 -9.32 5.83 -9.20
C ASP A 56 -10.01 6.94 -10.00
N ALA A 57 -10.45 8.00 -9.33
CA ALA A 57 -11.12 9.14 -9.98
C ALA A 57 -10.18 9.89 -10.94
N ALA A 58 -8.92 10.15 -10.53
CA ALA A 58 -7.97 10.89 -11.35
C ALA A 58 -7.50 10.12 -12.58
N THR A 59 -7.63 8.80 -12.58
CA THR A 59 -7.12 7.91 -13.64
C THR A 59 -8.22 7.18 -14.42
N ASN A 60 -9.47 7.53 -14.20
CA ASN A 60 -10.64 6.82 -14.77
C ASN A 60 -10.58 5.31 -14.51
N GLY A 61 -10.19 4.94 -13.30
CA GLY A 61 -10.13 3.55 -12.87
C GLY A 61 -8.94 2.74 -13.40
N LYS A 62 -8.01 3.34 -14.14
CA LYS A 62 -6.91 2.62 -14.78
C LYS A 62 -5.76 2.27 -13.84
N VAL A 63 -5.52 3.09 -12.84
CA VAL A 63 -4.41 2.92 -11.90
C VAL A 63 -4.94 2.39 -10.57
N GLY A 64 -4.31 1.32 -10.07
CA GLY A 64 -4.57 0.78 -8.75
C GLY A 64 -3.73 1.47 -7.67
N TYR A 65 -4.23 1.42 -6.43
CA TYR A 65 -3.53 1.94 -5.26
C TYR A 65 -3.49 0.87 -4.17
N ILE A 66 -2.28 0.58 -3.70
CA ILE A 66 -2.00 -0.39 -2.64
C ILE A 66 -1.24 0.33 -1.55
N TYR A 67 -1.68 0.21 -0.30
CA TYR A 67 -0.98 0.74 0.86
C TYR A 67 -0.31 -0.39 1.65
N VAL A 68 0.97 -0.19 2.01
CA VAL A 68 1.80 -1.19 2.69
C VAL A 68 2.31 -0.63 4.03
N PRO A 69 1.59 -0.85 5.14
CA PRO A 69 1.92 -0.27 6.45
C PRO A 69 3.14 -0.89 7.12
N SER A 70 3.46 -2.13 6.76
CA SER A 70 4.58 -2.86 7.33
C SER A 70 5.01 -3.99 6.39
N THR A 71 6.19 -4.53 6.62
CA THR A 71 6.68 -5.77 5.99
C THR A 71 6.51 -6.99 6.89
N GLY A 72 5.81 -6.86 8.02
CA GLY A 72 5.43 -7.96 8.91
C GLY A 72 4.40 -8.90 8.27
N ILE A 73 4.00 -9.93 9.03
CA ILE A 73 3.03 -10.94 8.56
C ILE A 73 1.70 -10.30 8.16
N ASP A 74 1.20 -9.35 8.95
CA ASP A 74 -0.04 -8.63 8.66
C ASP A 74 0.10 -7.79 7.38
N GLY A 75 1.24 -7.10 7.21
CA GLY A 75 1.54 -6.34 6.00
C GLY A 75 1.64 -7.20 4.75
N GLN A 76 2.17 -8.43 4.86
CA GLN A 76 2.18 -9.41 3.77
C GLN A 76 0.77 -9.83 3.37
N THR A 77 -0.10 -10.07 4.35
CA THR A 77 -1.51 -10.42 4.12
C THR A 77 -2.24 -9.26 3.45
N ASP A 78 -2.07 -8.06 3.98
CA ASP A 78 -2.70 -6.84 3.44
C ASP A 78 -2.24 -6.55 2.01
N LEU A 79 -0.94 -6.67 1.72
CA LEU A 79 -0.42 -6.51 0.36
C LEU A 79 -1.08 -7.50 -0.60
N TYR A 80 -1.10 -8.78 -0.24
CA TYR A 80 -1.67 -9.82 -1.10
C TYR A 80 -3.15 -9.58 -1.38
N MET A 81 -3.93 -9.27 -0.35
CA MET A 81 -5.37 -9.00 -0.49
C MET A 81 -5.64 -7.78 -1.37
N GLN A 82 -4.90 -6.68 -1.14
CA GLN A 82 -5.03 -5.47 -1.96
C GLN A 82 -4.56 -5.72 -3.40
N PHE A 83 -3.46 -6.45 -3.58
CA PHE A 83 -2.93 -6.80 -4.90
C PHE A 83 -3.93 -7.61 -5.71
N MET A 84 -4.59 -8.60 -5.10
CA MET A 84 -5.65 -9.39 -5.75
C MET A 84 -6.80 -8.51 -6.24
N GLY A 85 -7.18 -7.51 -5.45
CA GLY A 85 -8.23 -6.56 -5.81
C GLY A 85 -7.83 -5.55 -6.91
N GLN A 86 -6.56 -5.52 -7.33
CA GLN A 86 -6.03 -4.56 -8.31
C GLN A 86 -5.46 -5.21 -9.58
N LEU A 87 -5.62 -6.53 -9.75
CA LEU A 87 -5.02 -7.28 -10.89
C LEU A 87 -5.45 -6.75 -12.25
N GLU A 88 -6.69 -6.26 -12.37
CA GLU A 88 -7.24 -5.74 -13.61
C GLU A 88 -6.83 -4.29 -13.93
N LYS A 89 -6.12 -3.64 -13.03
CA LYS A 89 -5.63 -2.28 -13.25
C LYS A 89 -4.46 -2.27 -14.24
N GLU A 90 -4.35 -1.19 -15.01
CA GLU A 90 -3.32 -1.05 -16.03
C GLU A 90 -1.95 -0.64 -15.45
N ALA A 91 -1.94 0.03 -14.28
CA ALA A 91 -0.75 0.44 -13.53
C ALA A 91 -0.99 0.36 -12.02
N LEU A 92 0.08 0.41 -11.20
CA LEU A 92 -0.03 0.39 -9.73
C LEU A 92 0.77 1.52 -9.09
N ILE A 93 0.16 2.17 -8.09
CA ILE A 93 0.84 2.98 -7.08
C ILE A 93 0.94 2.14 -5.82
N ILE A 94 2.16 1.90 -5.34
CA ILE A 94 2.44 1.23 -4.07
C ILE A 94 2.84 2.32 -3.07
N ASP A 95 1.98 2.56 -2.09
CA ASP A 95 2.23 3.55 -1.05
C ASP A 95 2.76 2.84 0.20
N GLU A 96 4.05 2.98 0.45
CA GLU A 96 4.69 2.44 1.64
C GLU A 96 5.09 3.53 2.64
N ARG A 97 4.61 4.75 2.46
CA ARG A 97 4.83 5.84 3.41
C ARG A 97 4.36 5.42 4.80
N PHE A 98 5.17 5.76 5.80
CA PHE A 98 4.94 5.36 7.20
C PHE A 98 5.07 3.84 7.45
N ASN A 99 5.74 3.11 6.58
CA ASN A 99 5.97 1.68 6.77
C ASN A 99 6.88 1.46 7.99
N SER A 100 6.35 0.78 9.00
CA SER A 100 7.04 0.54 10.27
C SER A 100 8.09 -0.58 10.22
N GLY A 101 8.34 -1.14 9.05
CA GLY A 101 9.26 -2.27 8.90
C GLY A 101 8.62 -3.62 9.24
N GLY A 102 9.45 -4.57 9.61
CA GLY A 102 9.02 -5.94 9.90
C GLY A 102 10.01 -6.98 9.41
N GLN A 103 9.56 -7.91 8.58
CA GLN A 103 10.42 -8.94 7.97
C GLN A 103 11.06 -8.45 6.68
N ILE A 104 12.02 -9.22 6.16
CA ILE A 104 12.62 -8.96 4.84
C ILE A 104 11.54 -9.04 3.77
N PRO A 105 11.37 -8.01 2.92
CA PRO A 105 10.25 -7.90 1.97
C PRO A 105 10.48 -8.63 0.63
N ASP A 106 11.21 -9.73 0.63
CA ASP A 106 11.52 -10.54 -0.54
C ASP A 106 10.26 -11.04 -1.27
N ARG A 107 9.28 -11.55 -0.52
CA ARG A 107 8.01 -12.03 -1.07
C ARG A 107 7.19 -10.91 -1.74
N PHE A 108 7.31 -9.68 -1.24
CA PHE A 108 6.64 -8.53 -1.84
C PHE A 108 7.21 -8.27 -3.24
N ILE A 109 8.52 -8.33 -3.34
CA ILE A 109 9.23 -8.16 -4.62
C ILE A 109 8.93 -9.31 -5.56
N GLU A 110 8.93 -10.54 -5.09
CA GLU A 110 8.55 -11.72 -5.91
C GLU A 110 7.15 -11.55 -6.53
N LEU A 111 6.17 -11.09 -5.74
CA LEU A 111 4.81 -10.87 -6.22
C LEU A 111 4.75 -9.75 -7.26
N LEU A 112 5.41 -8.62 -6.98
CA LEU A 112 5.38 -7.43 -7.84
C LEU A 112 6.21 -7.61 -9.13
N ASN A 113 7.22 -8.51 -9.13
CA ASN A 113 8.16 -8.75 -10.24
C ASN A 113 7.79 -9.96 -11.12
N ARG A 114 6.63 -10.56 -10.93
CA ARG A 114 6.18 -11.68 -11.77
C ARG A 114 6.11 -11.26 -13.22
N LYS A 115 6.73 -12.06 -14.10
CA LYS A 115 6.78 -11.81 -15.55
C LYS A 115 5.63 -12.51 -16.24
N LEU A 116 5.06 -11.86 -17.25
CA LEU A 116 4.10 -12.48 -18.14
C LEU A 116 4.82 -13.48 -19.04
N TYR A 117 4.34 -14.72 -19.07
CA TYR A 117 4.92 -15.76 -19.94
C TYR A 117 4.11 -15.95 -21.20
N ASN A 118 2.78 -16.06 -21.10
CA ASN A 118 1.89 -16.30 -22.23
C ASN A 118 0.45 -15.95 -21.88
N TYR A 119 -0.37 -15.96 -22.93
CA TYR A 119 -1.83 -15.96 -22.81
C TYR A 119 -2.37 -17.33 -23.22
N TRP A 120 -3.50 -17.69 -22.63
CA TRP A 120 -4.29 -18.85 -22.98
C TRP A 120 -5.59 -18.39 -23.59
N ALA A 121 -5.92 -18.89 -24.79
CA ALA A 121 -7.15 -18.55 -25.49
C ALA A 121 -8.10 -19.76 -25.55
N ARG A 122 -9.36 -19.49 -25.31
CA ARG A 122 -10.44 -20.47 -25.45
C ARG A 122 -11.57 -19.85 -26.25
N ASN A 123 -12.04 -20.56 -27.28
CA ASN A 123 -13.10 -20.07 -28.14
C ASN A 123 -14.35 -19.73 -27.32
N GLY A 124 -14.87 -18.51 -27.47
CA GLY A 124 -16.06 -18.01 -26.78
C GLY A 124 -15.84 -17.52 -25.35
N PHE A 125 -14.59 -17.45 -24.88
CA PHE A 125 -14.23 -16.98 -23.53
C PHE A 125 -13.19 -15.87 -23.60
N GLU A 126 -13.02 -15.14 -22.49
CA GLU A 126 -11.91 -14.21 -22.28
C GLU A 126 -10.59 -14.97 -22.16
N ASP A 127 -9.54 -14.40 -22.73
CA ASP A 127 -8.18 -14.93 -22.57
C ASP A 127 -7.70 -14.73 -21.12
N TRP A 128 -6.93 -15.68 -20.62
CA TRP A 128 -6.21 -15.53 -19.35
C TRP A 128 -4.70 -15.70 -19.55
N HIS A 129 -3.91 -15.40 -18.54
CA HIS A 129 -2.47 -15.37 -18.65
C HIS A 129 -1.75 -16.24 -17.62
N THR A 130 -0.49 -16.55 -17.88
CA THR A 130 0.42 -17.20 -16.92
C THR A 130 1.56 -16.23 -16.57
N PRO A 131 1.86 -16.01 -15.24
CA PRO A 131 1.16 -16.54 -14.07
C PRO A 131 -0.25 -15.96 -13.92
N PHE A 132 -1.18 -16.75 -13.38
CA PHE A 132 -2.56 -16.30 -13.19
C PHE A 132 -2.67 -15.09 -12.27
N ILE A 133 -1.86 -15.06 -11.21
CA ILE A 133 -1.71 -13.91 -10.31
C ILE A 133 -0.45 -13.15 -10.70
N GLY A 134 -0.59 -11.99 -11.31
CA GLY A 134 0.49 -11.13 -11.72
C GLY A 134 -0.03 -9.78 -12.24
N HIS A 135 0.73 -8.72 -12.05
CA HIS A 135 0.45 -7.40 -12.59
C HIS A 135 1.65 -6.94 -13.42
N PHE A 136 1.44 -6.73 -14.71
CA PHE A 136 2.51 -6.54 -15.70
C PHE A 136 2.65 -5.09 -16.18
N GLY A 137 1.79 -4.21 -15.71
CA GLY A 137 1.84 -2.77 -16.00
C GLY A 137 2.90 -2.03 -15.21
N PRO A 138 3.12 -0.74 -15.54
CA PRO A 138 4.06 0.12 -14.82
C PRO A 138 3.67 0.27 -13.35
N LYS A 139 4.67 0.52 -12.53
CA LYS A 139 4.54 0.70 -11.09
C LYS A 139 5.32 1.91 -10.63
N VAL A 140 4.88 2.53 -9.56
CA VAL A 140 5.57 3.60 -8.83
C VAL A 140 5.40 3.35 -7.35
N MET A 141 6.39 3.70 -6.53
CA MET A 141 6.30 3.57 -5.08
C MET A 141 6.42 4.93 -4.41
N LEU A 142 5.54 5.19 -3.43
CA LEU A 142 5.61 6.34 -2.55
C LEU A 142 6.39 5.97 -1.29
N ILE A 143 7.34 6.82 -0.92
CA ILE A 143 8.21 6.66 0.25
C ILE A 143 8.27 7.94 1.08
N ASN A 144 8.58 7.83 2.37
CA ASN A 144 8.87 8.99 3.20
C ASN A 144 9.85 8.68 4.34
N GLY A 145 10.31 9.70 5.05
CA GLY A 145 11.27 9.58 6.14
C GLY A 145 10.77 8.84 7.40
N TRP A 146 9.52 8.39 7.41
CA TRP A 146 8.95 7.55 8.46
C TRP A 146 8.95 6.06 8.10
N SER A 147 9.30 5.73 6.86
CA SER A 147 9.52 4.34 6.44
C SER A 147 10.88 3.89 6.93
N GLY A 148 10.93 2.77 7.65
CA GLY A 148 12.17 2.29 8.24
C GLY A 148 12.27 0.77 8.34
N SER A 149 13.49 0.27 8.57
CA SER A 149 13.77 -1.17 8.67
C SER A 149 13.34 -1.92 7.39
N GLY A 150 12.38 -2.83 7.47
CA GLY A 150 11.78 -3.43 6.27
C GLY A 150 11.21 -2.40 5.28
N GLY A 151 10.81 -1.21 5.79
CA GLY A 151 10.40 -0.06 4.98
C GLY A 151 11.56 0.70 4.32
N ASP A 152 12.82 0.49 4.74
CA ASP A 152 14.00 0.88 3.97
C ASP A 152 14.34 -0.19 2.92
N ALA A 153 14.25 -1.46 3.30
CA ALA A 153 14.58 -2.58 2.41
C ALA A 153 13.61 -2.71 1.22
N PHE A 154 12.33 -2.44 1.44
CA PHE A 154 11.31 -2.60 0.40
C PHE A 154 11.54 -1.69 -0.81
N PRO A 155 11.71 -0.36 -0.66
CA PRO A 155 12.04 0.52 -1.78
C PRO A 155 13.42 0.23 -2.38
N ALA A 156 14.41 -0.19 -1.58
CA ALA A 156 15.70 -0.60 -2.10
C ALA A 156 15.59 -1.79 -3.07
N TYR A 157 14.86 -2.83 -2.67
CA TYR A 157 14.63 -3.99 -3.53
C TYR A 157 13.73 -3.67 -4.72
N PHE A 158 12.72 -2.81 -4.53
CA PHE A 158 11.87 -2.35 -5.63
C PHE A 158 12.68 -1.66 -6.73
N LYS A 159 13.61 -0.79 -6.33
CA LYS A 159 14.54 -0.10 -7.22
C LYS A 159 15.54 -1.06 -7.87
N ALA A 160 16.16 -1.95 -7.09
CA ALA A 160 17.11 -2.94 -7.58
C ALA A 160 16.48 -3.93 -8.57
N ALA A 161 15.22 -4.30 -8.36
CA ALA A 161 14.46 -5.14 -9.30
C ALA A 161 13.94 -4.40 -10.55
N GLY A 162 14.19 -3.08 -10.67
CA GLY A 162 13.74 -2.28 -11.80
C GLY A 162 12.22 -2.17 -11.93
N LEU A 163 11.48 -2.26 -10.83
CA LEU A 163 10.01 -2.32 -10.86
C LEU A 163 9.36 -0.98 -11.18
N GLY A 164 10.05 0.13 -10.89
CA GLY A 164 9.56 1.48 -11.14
C GLY A 164 10.35 2.56 -10.41
N LYS A 165 9.79 3.76 -10.36
CA LYS A 165 10.37 4.93 -9.71
C LYS A 165 9.89 5.08 -8.28
N LEU A 166 10.73 5.72 -7.45
CA LEU A 166 10.40 6.11 -6.08
C LEU A 166 10.06 7.61 -6.05
N VAL A 167 8.98 7.95 -5.35
CA VAL A 167 8.50 9.33 -5.21
C VAL A 167 8.31 9.66 -3.73
N GLY A 168 8.74 10.82 -3.31
CA GLY A 168 8.55 11.30 -1.93
C GLY A 168 9.81 11.79 -1.28
N LYS A 169 10.09 11.36 -0.07
CA LYS A 169 11.30 11.74 0.68
C LYS A 169 12.09 10.49 1.03
N ARG A 170 13.42 10.67 1.17
CA ARG A 170 14.33 9.61 1.60
C ARG A 170 13.81 8.89 2.84
N THR A 171 13.94 7.57 2.88
CA THR A 171 13.51 6.74 4.00
C THR A 171 14.41 6.93 5.23
N TRP A 172 14.04 6.35 6.35
CA TRP A 172 14.70 6.62 7.65
C TRP A 172 16.16 6.16 7.69
N GLY A 173 16.47 4.99 7.16
CA GLY A 173 17.83 4.44 7.21
C GLY A 173 18.14 3.69 8.50
N GLY A 174 17.15 3.18 9.19
CA GLY A 174 17.31 2.31 10.35
C GLY A 174 17.02 0.86 9.99
N LEU A 175 17.93 0.18 9.30
CA LEU A 175 17.72 -1.14 8.72
C LEU A 175 18.41 -2.28 9.49
N VAL A 176 19.36 -1.98 10.37
CA VAL A 176 20.04 -3.01 11.15
C VAL A 176 19.04 -3.80 11.99
N GLY A 177 19.15 -5.13 11.97
CA GLY A 177 18.30 -6.02 12.75
C GLY A 177 18.65 -5.99 14.23
N ILE A 178 17.61 -5.96 15.08
CA ILE A 178 17.72 -5.83 16.56
C ILE A 178 17.09 -7.02 17.29
N SER A 179 16.84 -8.14 16.60
CA SER A 179 16.23 -9.33 17.18
C SER A 179 17.23 -10.15 18.00
N GLY A 180 16.73 -10.83 19.03
CA GLY A 180 17.52 -11.79 19.83
C GLY A 180 18.25 -11.19 21.03
N ALA A 181 18.06 -9.90 21.36
CA ALA A 181 18.59 -9.35 22.60
C ALA A 181 17.88 -9.98 23.82
N PRO A 182 18.62 -10.42 24.85
CA PRO A 182 18.03 -11.02 26.05
C PRO A 182 17.34 -9.94 26.91
N GLY A 183 16.28 -10.34 27.62
CA GLY A 183 15.68 -9.48 28.65
C GLY A 183 16.63 -9.28 29.82
N LEU A 184 16.56 -8.12 30.46
CA LEU A 184 17.33 -7.80 31.65
C LEU A 184 16.64 -8.35 32.91
N ILE A 185 17.41 -8.49 34.02
CA ILE A 185 16.90 -9.09 35.25
C ILE A 185 15.77 -8.26 35.91
N ASP A 186 15.71 -6.98 35.62
CA ASP A 186 14.66 -6.04 36.09
C ASP A 186 13.43 -5.98 35.17
N GLY A 187 13.38 -6.81 34.13
CA GLY A 187 12.31 -6.81 33.13
C GLY A 187 12.48 -5.78 32.01
N GLY A 188 13.53 -4.96 32.08
CA GLY A 188 13.93 -4.07 30.99
C GLY A 188 14.55 -4.82 29.82
N TYR A 189 14.82 -4.11 28.74
CA TYR A 189 15.56 -4.66 27.60
C TYR A 189 16.38 -3.56 26.91
N VAL A 190 17.43 -3.99 26.23
CA VAL A 190 18.25 -3.13 25.38
C VAL A 190 18.29 -3.74 23.99
N THR A 191 17.87 -2.98 23.00
CA THR A 191 18.02 -3.40 21.60
C THR A 191 19.49 -3.28 21.19
N ALA A 192 20.03 -4.35 20.62
CA ALA A 192 21.39 -4.37 20.12
C ALA A 192 21.41 -4.86 18.66
N PRO A 193 22.31 -4.32 17.81
CA PRO A 193 22.48 -4.80 16.44
C PRO A 193 22.84 -6.29 16.42
N SER A 194 22.10 -7.09 15.69
CA SER A 194 22.34 -8.53 15.54
C SER A 194 22.69 -8.95 14.10
N PHE A 195 22.22 -8.19 13.11
CA PHE A 195 22.56 -8.37 11.70
C PHE A 195 22.35 -7.05 10.94
N GLY A 196 23.04 -6.89 9.81
CA GLY A 196 22.96 -5.68 9.00
C GLY A 196 22.73 -5.98 7.52
N TYR A 197 22.16 -5.01 6.82
CA TYR A 197 22.03 -5.03 5.39
C TYR A 197 23.42 -4.81 4.74
N ARG A 198 23.78 -5.66 3.78
CA ARG A 198 25.04 -5.57 3.07
C ARG A 198 24.79 -5.55 1.57
N GLU A 199 25.31 -4.53 0.93
CA GLU A 199 25.27 -4.40 -0.53
C GLU A 199 26.08 -5.51 -1.22
N LEU A 200 25.78 -5.77 -2.49
CA LEU A 200 26.52 -6.77 -3.29
C LEU A 200 28.02 -6.44 -3.42
N ASN A 201 28.39 -5.17 -3.33
CA ASN A 201 29.79 -4.70 -3.30
C ASN A 201 30.49 -4.92 -1.94
N GLY A 202 29.72 -5.35 -0.93
CA GLY A 202 30.21 -5.64 0.42
C GLY A 202 30.10 -4.51 1.42
N GLU A 203 29.60 -3.33 1.04
CA GLU A 203 29.40 -2.18 1.91
C GLU A 203 28.11 -2.26 2.71
N LEU A 204 28.02 -1.53 3.82
CA LEU A 204 26.79 -1.32 4.58
C LEU A 204 26.11 -0.08 3.99
N GLY A 205 25.16 -0.28 3.08
CA GLY A 205 24.68 0.79 2.22
C GLY A 205 23.57 1.65 2.80
N ILE A 206 22.54 1.08 3.38
CA ILE A 206 21.30 1.78 3.75
C ILE A 206 21.33 2.29 5.19
N GLU A 207 22.00 1.57 6.08
CA GLU A 207 22.05 1.92 7.50
C GLU A 207 22.64 3.32 7.72
N GLY A 208 21.94 4.14 8.51
CA GLY A 208 22.31 5.51 8.82
C GLY A 208 22.03 6.53 7.71
N TYR A 209 21.51 6.09 6.54
CA TYR A 209 21.25 6.97 5.41
C TYR A 209 19.82 6.84 4.86
N GLY A 210 19.36 5.63 4.58
CA GLY A 210 18.07 5.34 3.94
C GLY A 210 18.15 5.18 2.42
N VAL A 211 17.01 5.27 1.76
CA VAL A 211 16.84 5.12 0.30
C VAL A 211 16.33 6.43 -0.28
N ASP A 212 17.08 7.01 -1.22
CA ASP A 212 16.67 8.24 -1.90
C ASP A 212 15.55 7.98 -2.92
N PRO A 213 14.56 8.88 -3.01
CA PRO A 213 13.58 8.86 -4.07
C PRO A 213 14.22 9.23 -5.42
N ASP A 214 13.61 8.78 -6.53
CA ASP A 214 13.93 9.27 -7.87
C ASP A 214 13.33 10.68 -8.09
N PHE A 215 12.20 10.97 -7.43
CA PHE A 215 11.54 12.28 -7.44
C PHE A 215 11.38 12.75 -6.00
N ASP A 216 12.20 13.73 -5.61
CA ASP A 216 12.11 14.36 -4.29
C ASP A 216 10.92 15.31 -4.27
N VAL A 217 9.87 14.93 -3.56
CA VAL A 217 8.61 15.66 -3.45
C VAL A 217 8.25 15.83 -1.99
N GLU A 218 8.12 17.08 -1.54
CA GLU A 218 7.68 17.40 -0.19
C GLU A 218 6.14 17.40 -0.11
N ASN A 219 5.61 16.91 1.01
CA ASN A 219 4.21 17.06 1.38
C ASN A 219 4.08 18.16 2.45
N TYR A 220 3.71 19.34 2.05
CA TYR A 220 3.53 20.43 2.98
C TYR A 220 2.24 20.27 3.80
N PRO A 221 2.30 20.38 5.15
CA PRO A 221 1.12 20.15 6.01
C PRO A 221 -0.08 21.03 5.66
N HIS A 222 0.15 22.27 5.26
CA HIS A 222 -0.93 23.19 4.87
C HIS A 222 -1.61 22.80 3.55
N GLU A 223 -0.92 22.10 2.66
CA GLU A 223 -1.50 21.54 1.43
C GLU A 223 -2.24 20.23 1.73
N LEU A 224 -1.65 19.35 2.55
CA LEU A 224 -2.34 18.14 3.00
C LEU A 224 -3.66 18.47 3.72
N ALA A 225 -3.69 19.53 4.54
CA ALA A 225 -4.90 19.98 5.22
C ALA A 225 -6.02 20.42 4.24
N LYS A 226 -5.66 20.89 3.05
CA LYS A 226 -6.59 21.19 1.94
C LYS A 226 -6.93 19.95 1.10
N GLY A 227 -6.38 18.78 1.45
CA GLY A 227 -6.55 17.56 0.69
C GLY A 227 -5.61 17.39 -0.50
N ASN A 228 -4.60 18.26 -0.65
CA ASN A 228 -3.61 18.22 -1.72
C ASN A 228 -2.38 17.39 -1.27
N ASP A 229 -2.36 16.11 -1.62
CA ASP A 229 -1.21 15.20 -1.43
C ASP A 229 -0.29 15.30 -2.66
N GLN A 230 0.76 16.10 -2.55
CA GLN A 230 1.67 16.41 -3.65
C GLN A 230 2.45 15.17 -4.12
N GLN A 231 2.82 14.27 -3.20
CA GLN A 231 3.50 13.01 -3.51
C GLN A 231 2.57 12.07 -4.29
N LEU A 232 1.33 11.90 -3.81
CA LEU A 232 0.33 11.07 -4.49
C LEU A 232 0.00 11.63 -5.88
N ASN A 233 -0.17 12.94 -6.01
CA ASN A 233 -0.41 13.57 -7.31
C ASN A 233 0.74 13.31 -8.28
N LYS A 234 2.00 13.44 -7.83
CA LYS A 234 3.17 13.14 -8.67
C LYS A 234 3.18 11.67 -9.12
N ALA A 235 2.83 10.75 -8.25
CA ALA A 235 2.72 9.32 -8.59
C ALA A 235 1.62 9.06 -9.63
N ILE A 236 0.46 9.72 -9.50
CA ILE A 236 -0.63 9.66 -10.48
C ILE A 236 -0.15 10.15 -11.85
N ASP A 237 0.50 11.32 -11.91
CA ASP A 237 1.01 11.90 -13.16
C ASP A 237 1.98 10.95 -13.85
N LEU A 238 2.93 10.35 -13.11
CA LEU A 238 3.89 9.39 -13.64
C LEU A 238 3.21 8.15 -14.20
N MET A 239 2.17 7.65 -13.55
CA MET A 239 1.46 6.47 -14.05
C MET A 239 0.62 6.79 -15.29
N LEU A 240 -0.01 7.94 -15.35
CA LEU A 240 -0.73 8.39 -16.54
C LEU A 240 0.21 8.60 -17.74
N GLU A 241 1.38 9.20 -17.50
CA GLU A 241 2.42 9.37 -18.51
C GLU A 241 2.95 8.01 -19.00
N ALA A 242 3.24 7.09 -18.08
CA ALA A 242 3.70 5.74 -18.43
C ALA A 242 2.69 4.98 -19.28
N LEU A 243 1.41 5.05 -18.94
CA LEU A 243 0.33 4.43 -19.71
C LEU A 243 0.13 5.07 -21.10
N LYS A 244 0.32 6.39 -21.20
CA LYS A 244 0.27 7.10 -22.49
C LYS A 244 1.42 6.67 -23.40
N ASN A 245 2.63 6.57 -22.86
CA ASN A 245 3.84 6.25 -23.63
C ASN A 245 3.94 4.76 -23.97
N ASN A 246 3.45 3.89 -23.12
CA ASN A 246 3.47 2.45 -23.30
C ASN A 246 2.14 1.81 -22.83
N PRO A 247 1.08 1.95 -23.62
CA PRO A 247 -0.22 1.40 -23.26
C PRO A 247 -0.16 -0.14 -23.18
N PRO A 248 -0.96 -0.76 -22.28
CA PRO A 248 -1.02 -2.21 -22.16
C PRO A 248 -1.40 -2.87 -23.48
N LYS A 249 -0.59 -3.83 -23.90
CA LYS A 249 -0.84 -4.59 -25.13
C LYS A 249 -1.57 -5.87 -24.76
N LYS A 250 -2.84 -5.99 -25.18
CA LYS A 250 -3.56 -7.26 -25.14
C LYS A 250 -3.35 -8.01 -26.47
N PRO A 251 -3.21 -9.33 -26.46
CA PRO A 251 -3.12 -10.09 -27.71
C PRO A 251 -4.40 -9.90 -28.53
N GLY A 252 -4.25 -9.92 -29.84
CA GLY A 252 -5.41 -9.93 -30.75
C GLY A 252 -6.19 -11.23 -30.65
N LYS A 253 -7.43 -11.23 -31.12
CA LYS A 253 -8.27 -12.44 -31.14
C LYS A 253 -7.58 -13.56 -31.95
N VAL A 254 -7.56 -14.76 -31.39
CA VAL A 254 -7.04 -15.94 -32.07
C VAL A 254 -7.93 -16.31 -33.24
N LYS A 255 -7.34 -16.47 -34.44
CA LYS A 255 -8.02 -17.06 -35.58
C LYS A 255 -7.86 -18.56 -35.51
N TYR A 256 -8.92 -19.28 -35.17
CA TYR A 256 -8.92 -20.73 -35.19
C TYR A 256 -9.01 -21.24 -36.62
N PRO A 257 -8.31 -22.32 -36.97
CA PRO A 257 -8.42 -22.92 -38.29
C PRO A 257 -9.85 -23.48 -38.52
N ASP A 258 -10.42 -23.17 -39.65
CA ASP A 258 -11.68 -23.77 -40.09
C ASP A 258 -11.42 -25.23 -40.54
N LYS A 259 -11.91 -26.19 -39.76
CA LYS A 259 -11.81 -27.62 -40.04
C LYS A 259 -13.11 -28.21 -40.60
N SER A 260 -14.01 -27.37 -41.08
CA SER A 260 -15.27 -27.80 -41.68
C SER A 260 -15.14 -28.20 -43.16
N LYS A 261 -13.91 -28.08 -43.70
CA LYS A 261 -13.55 -28.52 -45.06
C LYS A 261 -12.70 -29.77 -45.04
#